data_ebd5121973a90de69e088705ad1a95fb
#
_entry.id   ebd5121973a90de69e088705ad1a95fb
#
_cell.length_a   1.000
_cell.length_b   1.000
_cell.length_c   1.000
_cell.angle_alpha   90.00
_cell.angle_beta   90.00
_cell.angle_gamma   90.00
#
_symmetry.space_group_name_H-M   'P 1'
#
loop_
_entity.id
_entity.type
_entity.pdbx_description
1 polymer ?
#
loop_
_entity_poly.entity_id
_entity_poly.type
_entity_poly.pdbx_seq_one_letter_code
_entity_poly.pdbx_strand_id
1 'polypeptide(L)'
;MKTRSLLIVAIGIMLLGACAPSAPIQPTPDVNAIRTSAAYTVVAEFTLTASVFTPTSSLPTETPTLEPPTSTPTEEFTTDPTLAALGTPAALCDDLSFNLATVDVTIPDGTPMTPGQEFVKTWKIRNTGNCAWGDGYELTYSYGEKMNGQPAPIGQLVSSGQEVEVSVNFTAPTKVGEFTSAWQMTNPRGIPFGKAIFVKIVVQ
;
A
#
# COMPACT_ATOMS: atom_id res chain seq x y z
N MET A 1 32.60 -26.48 64.21
CA MET A 1 31.24 -26.03 64.58
C MET A 1 30.78 -24.84 63.77
N LYS A 2 31.66 -23.97 63.16
CA LYS A 2 31.27 -22.78 62.43
C LYS A 2 30.69 -23.07 61.00
N THR A 3 31.09 -24.16 60.36
CA THR A 3 30.62 -24.51 58.99
C THR A 3 29.19 -25.08 58.95
N ARG A 4 28.73 -25.75 60.02
CA ARG A 4 27.35 -26.30 60.14
C ARG A 4 26.31 -25.18 60.32
N SER A 5 26.69 -24.12 61.04
CA SER A 5 25.81 -22.96 61.31
C SER A 5 25.57 -22.12 60.06
N LEU A 6 26.58 -21.99 59.14
CA LEU A 6 26.47 -21.27 57.89
C LEU A 6 25.54 -21.95 56.88
N LEU A 7 25.52 -23.31 56.91
CA LEU A 7 24.68 -24.09 55.99
C LEU A 7 23.18 -24.02 56.34
N ILE A 8 22.86 -23.91 57.64
CA ILE A 8 21.47 -23.78 58.13
C ILE A 8 20.92 -22.37 57.80
N VAL A 9 21.74 -21.32 57.84
CA VAL A 9 21.33 -19.95 57.50
C VAL A 9 21.12 -19.82 55.99
N ALA A 10 21.93 -20.49 55.16
CA ALA A 10 21.77 -20.47 53.71
C ALA A 10 20.49 -21.18 53.22
N ILE A 11 20.06 -22.27 53.90
CA ILE A 11 18.82 -22.96 53.55
C ILE A 11 17.58 -22.21 54.03
N GLY A 12 17.67 -21.41 55.10
CA GLY A 12 16.56 -20.60 55.62
C GLY A 12 16.18 -19.41 54.72
N ILE A 13 17.12 -18.88 53.93
CA ILE A 13 16.88 -17.72 53.02
C ILE A 13 16.21 -18.15 51.69
N MET A 14 16.27 -19.43 51.31
CA MET A 14 15.72 -19.91 50.03
C MET A 14 14.21 -20.24 50.06
N LEU A 15 13.54 -20.16 51.21
CA LEU A 15 12.12 -20.51 51.37
C LEU A 15 11.13 -19.35 51.44
N LEU A 16 11.57 -18.09 51.25
CA LEU A 16 10.70 -16.90 51.37
C LEU A 16 10.36 -16.22 50.03
N GLY A 17 10.55 -16.90 48.90
CA GLY A 17 10.40 -16.28 47.56
C GLY A 17 9.26 -16.82 46.72
N ALA A 18 8.05 -17.05 47.22
CA ALA A 18 6.96 -17.53 46.37
C ALA A 18 5.57 -17.05 46.83
N CYS A 19 5.30 -15.78 46.76
CA CYS A 19 3.93 -15.24 46.67
C CYS A 19 3.96 -14.01 45.75
N ALA A 20 3.96 -14.25 44.42
CA ALA A 20 3.60 -13.21 43.46
C ALA A 20 2.06 -13.14 43.43
N PRO A 21 1.45 -11.95 43.59
CA PRO A 21 0.01 -11.79 43.39
C PRO A 21 -0.32 -12.11 41.93
N SER A 22 -1.30 -13.00 41.71
CA SER A 22 -1.86 -13.26 40.39
C SER A 22 -2.43 -11.96 39.83
N ALA A 23 -1.97 -11.54 38.67
CA ALA A 23 -2.56 -10.40 37.96
C ALA A 23 -4.04 -10.68 37.69
N PRO A 24 -4.94 -9.68 37.83
CA PRO A 24 -6.35 -9.83 37.50
C PRO A 24 -6.50 -10.19 36.03
N ILE A 25 -7.26 -11.27 35.77
CA ILE A 25 -7.59 -11.69 34.40
C ILE A 25 -8.47 -10.58 33.81
N GLN A 26 -7.95 -9.85 32.86
CA GLN A 26 -8.68 -8.85 32.11
C GLN A 26 -9.73 -9.58 31.23
N PRO A 27 -11.03 -9.25 31.30
CA PRO A 27 -12.01 -9.92 30.49
C PRO A 27 -11.71 -9.70 29.00
N THR A 28 -11.64 -10.77 28.25
CA THR A 28 -11.47 -10.73 26.79
C THR A 28 -12.68 -9.99 26.19
N PRO A 29 -12.47 -8.95 25.37
CA PRO A 29 -13.59 -8.24 24.77
C PRO A 29 -14.38 -9.19 23.87
N ASP A 30 -15.70 -9.20 24.04
CA ASP A 30 -16.60 -9.99 23.21
C ASP A 30 -16.68 -9.39 21.81
N VAL A 31 -16.01 -10.02 20.85
CA VAL A 31 -15.96 -9.57 19.44
C VAL A 31 -17.34 -9.55 18.77
N ASN A 32 -18.32 -10.31 19.29
CA ASN A 32 -19.67 -10.29 18.77
C ASN A 32 -20.44 -9.04 19.22
N ALA A 33 -20.21 -8.58 20.45
CA ALA A 33 -20.81 -7.34 20.95
C ALA A 33 -20.28 -6.12 20.19
N ILE A 34 -18.97 -6.09 19.87
CA ILE A 34 -18.36 -5.01 19.08
C ILE A 34 -18.94 -4.98 17.65
N ARG A 35 -19.12 -6.14 17.01
CA ARG A 35 -19.70 -6.21 15.66
C ARG A 35 -21.15 -5.76 15.64
N THR A 36 -21.93 -6.07 16.66
CA THR A 36 -23.34 -5.67 16.74
C THR A 36 -23.46 -4.16 16.90
N SER A 37 -22.64 -3.51 17.72
CA SER A 37 -22.69 -2.05 17.89
C SER A 37 -22.28 -1.30 16.62
N ALA A 38 -21.28 -1.76 15.88
CA ALA A 38 -20.85 -1.17 14.62
C ALA A 38 -21.93 -1.28 13.53
N ALA A 39 -22.67 -2.41 13.46
CA ALA A 39 -23.74 -2.61 12.50
C ALA A 39 -24.92 -1.66 12.74
N TYR A 40 -25.29 -1.38 14.00
CA TYR A 40 -26.38 -0.44 14.32
C TYR A 40 -26.03 1.01 13.93
N THR A 41 -24.77 1.44 14.09
CA THR A 41 -24.36 2.80 13.72
C THR A 41 -24.45 3.03 12.22
N VAL A 42 -24.03 2.05 11.40
CA VAL A 42 -24.08 2.15 9.93
C VAL A 42 -25.52 2.20 9.41
N VAL A 43 -26.44 1.39 9.96
CA VAL A 43 -27.86 1.39 9.55
C VAL A 43 -28.54 2.72 9.88
N ALA A 44 -28.22 3.35 11.03
CA ALA A 44 -28.80 4.64 11.42
C ALA A 44 -28.37 5.79 10.49
N GLU A 45 -27.11 5.80 10.01
CA GLU A 45 -26.63 6.81 9.08
C GLU A 45 -27.27 6.68 7.68
N PHE A 46 -27.43 5.47 7.17
CA PHE A 46 -28.09 5.25 5.86
C PHE A 46 -29.58 5.65 5.85
N THR A 47 -30.28 5.54 6.96
CA THR A 47 -31.72 5.88 7.02
C THR A 47 -31.94 7.39 6.99
N LEU A 48 -31.02 8.21 7.50
CA LEU A 48 -31.11 9.67 7.50
C LEU A 48 -30.79 10.30 6.14
N THR A 49 -30.00 9.63 5.30
CA THR A 49 -29.59 10.17 3.98
C THR A 49 -30.65 9.95 2.88
N ALA A 50 -31.56 8.98 3.05
CA ALA A 50 -32.58 8.65 2.06
C ALA A 50 -33.74 9.66 1.95
N SER A 51 -33.88 10.60 2.90
CA SER A 51 -35.04 11.52 2.97
C SER A 51 -34.82 12.86 2.26
N VAL A 52 -33.69 13.11 1.57
CA VAL A 52 -33.37 14.44 0.99
C VAL A 52 -33.44 14.49 -0.53
N PHE A 53 -33.68 13.38 -1.23
CA PHE A 53 -33.77 13.41 -2.68
C PHE A 53 -35.22 13.56 -3.18
N THR A 54 -35.60 14.79 -3.52
CA THR A 54 -36.80 15.10 -4.29
C THR A 54 -36.51 14.85 -5.78
N PRO A 55 -37.30 14.07 -6.53
CA PRO A 55 -37.08 13.88 -7.95
C PRO A 55 -37.43 15.17 -8.71
N THR A 56 -36.45 15.85 -9.28
CA THR A 56 -36.64 16.95 -10.22
C THR A 56 -36.98 16.38 -11.58
N SER A 57 -38.16 16.67 -12.10
CA SER A 57 -38.59 16.36 -13.47
C SER A 57 -37.68 17.08 -14.48
N SER A 58 -36.99 16.33 -15.32
CA SER A 58 -36.24 16.86 -16.45
C SER A 58 -37.18 17.23 -17.60
N LEU A 59 -37.09 18.49 -18.06
CA LEU A 59 -37.72 18.94 -19.31
C LEU A 59 -37.03 18.24 -20.51
N PRO A 60 -37.74 18.00 -21.61
CA PRO A 60 -37.15 17.42 -22.83
C PRO A 60 -36.19 18.40 -23.46
N THR A 61 -34.92 17.97 -23.66
CA THR A 61 -33.92 18.72 -24.43
C THR A 61 -34.14 18.47 -25.91
N GLU A 62 -34.19 19.59 -26.66
CA GLU A 62 -34.34 19.59 -28.10
C GLU A 62 -33.15 18.91 -28.81
N THR A 63 -33.45 18.10 -29.83
CA THR A 63 -32.48 17.36 -30.64
C THR A 63 -31.74 18.36 -31.57
N PRO A 64 -30.39 18.42 -31.57
CA PRO A 64 -29.69 19.23 -32.54
C PRO A 64 -29.76 18.59 -33.95
N THR A 65 -30.21 19.39 -34.90
CA THR A 65 -30.20 19.11 -36.37
C THR A 65 -28.76 18.94 -36.84
N LEU A 66 -28.48 17.83 -37.53
CA LEU A 66 -27.18 17.55 -38.17
C LEU A 66 -26.99 18.50 -39.37
N GLU A 67 -26.01 19.37 -39.30
CA GLU A 67 -25.49 20.10 -40.49
C GLU A 67 -24.60 19.19 -41.34
N PRO A 68 -24.58 19.35 -42.68
CA PRO A 68 -23.77 18.48 -43.56
C PRO A 68 -22.27 18.81 -43.46
N PRO A 69 -21.36 17.84 -43.71
CA PRO A 69 -19.93 17.99 -43.51
C PRO A 69 -19.33 18.99 -44.52
N THR A 70 -18.70 20.03 -43.98
CA THR A 70 -17.85 20.95 -44.74
C THR A 70 -16.53 20.26 -45.09
N SER A 71 -16.17 20.27 -46.37
CA SER A 71 -14.94 19.70 -46.93
C SER A 71 -13.68 20.31 -46.28
N THR A 72 -12.86 19.45 -45.66
CA THR A 72 -11.55 19.79 -45.14
C THR A 72 -10.56 20.05 -46.26
N PRO A 73 -9.81 21.17 -46.27
CA PRO A 73 -8.68 21.32 -47.18
C PRO A 73 -7.54 20.38 -46.75
N THR A 74 -7.06 19.59 -47.69
CA THR A 74 -5.84 18.78 -47.58
C THR A 74 -4.64 19.75 -47.49
N GLU A 75 -4.02 19.81 -46.31
CA GLU A 75 -2.72 20.46 -46.14
C GLU A 75 -1.62 19.50 -46.62
N GLU A 76 -0.90 19.98 -47.64
CA GLU A 76 0.28 19.35 -48.22
C GLU A 76 1.44 19.45 -47.22
N PHE A 77 1.93 18.31 -46.72
CA PHE A 77 3.11 18.22 -45.84
C PHE A 77 4.36 18.61 -46.63
N THR A 78 4.79 19.86 -46.52
CA THR A 78 6.15 20.26 -46.89
C THR A 78 7.11 19.84 -45.78
N THR A 79 7.93 18.85 -46.05
CA THR A 79 9.05 18.42 -45.18
C THR A 79 10.18 19.44 -45.28
N ASP A 80 10.24 20.38 -44.34
CA ASP A 80 11.40 21.23 -44.13
C ASP A 80 12.29 20.55 -43.04
N PRO A 81 13.54 20.13 -43.34
CA PRO A 81 14.40 19.55 -42.33
C PRO A 81 15.13 20.66 -41.57
N THR A 82 14.41 21.35 -40.69
CA THR A 82 15.05 22.26 -39.74
C THR A 82 15.39 21.48 -38.49
N LEU A 83 16.68 21.37 -38.24
CA LEU A 83 17.40 20.86 -37.11
C LEU A 83 16.57 20.78 -35.82
N ALA A 84 16.32 19.55 -35.35
CA ALA A 84 15.73 19.30 -34.08
C ALA A 84 16.52 20.01 -32.98
N ALA A 85 15.98 21.09 -32.45
CA ALA A 85 16.32 21.52 -31.11
C ALA A 85 16.18 20.32 -30.19
N LEU A 86 17.24 19.99 -29.45
CA LEU A 86 17.22 19.02 -28.36
C LEU A 86 16.19 19.48 -27.31
N GLY A 87 14.92 19.25 -27.61
CA GLY A 87 13.83 19.45 -26.66
C GLY A 87 14.07 18.53 -25.49
N THR A 88 14.01 19.08 -24.30
CA THR A 88 13.85 18.31 -23.07
C THR A 88 12.80 17.23 -23.33
N PRO A 89 13.09 15.93 -23.09
CA PRO A 89 12.12 14.88 -23.36
C PRO A 89 10.81 15.26 -22.68
N ALA A 90 9.71 15.26 -23.43
CA ALA A 90 8.39 15.55 -22.88
C ALA A 90 8.18 14.61 -21.68
N ALA A 91 7.96 15.18 -20.50
CA ALA A 91 7.77 14.39 -19.30
C ALA A 91 6.61 13.41 -19.53
N LEU A 92 6.83 12.14 -19.18
CA LEU A 92 5.84 11.08 -19.32
C LEU A 92 4.62 11.39 -18.46
N CYS A 93 3.43 10.98 -18.90
CA CYS A 93 2.22 11.09 -18.10
C CYS A 93 2.40 10.32 -16.79
N ASP A 94 2.81 9.04 -16.90
CA ASP A 94 3.05 8.15 -15.80
C ASP A 94 4.55 7.88 -15.66
N ASP A 95 5.15 8.35 -14.58
CA ASP A 95 6.54 8.07 -14.24
C ASP A 95 6.75 8.15 -12.72
N LEU A 96 7.70 7.37 -12.20
CA LEU A 96 8.05 7.37 -10.78
C LEU A 96 9.56 7.38 -10.57
N SER A 97 9.96 7.99 -9.47
CA SER A 97 11.29 7.85 -8.91
C SER A 97 11.24 7.45 -7.43
N PHE A 98 12.35 6.98 -6.92
CA PHE A 98 12.56 6.74 -5.49
C PHE A 98 14.04 6.93 -5.13
N ASN A 99 14.28 7.25 -3.87
CA ASN A 99 15.63 7.37 -3.33
C ASN A 99 16.01 6.04 -2.65
N LEU A 100 17.07 5.40 -3.12
CA LEU A 100 17.53 4.10 -2.59
C LEU A 100 17.83 4.10 -1.08
N ALA A 101 18.18 5.25 -0.50
CA ALA A 101 18.45 5.35 0.93
C ALA A 101 17.19 5.42 1.80
N THR A 102 16.02 5.74 1.22
CA THR A 102 14.78 5.99 1.97
C THR A 102 13.56 5.27 1.39
N VAL A 103 13.72 4.52 0.31
CA VAL A 103 12.62 3.78 -0.34
C VAL A 103 12.02 2.73 0.60
N ASP A 104 12.86 2.07 1.38
CA ASP A 104 12.46 1.04 2.34
C ASP A 104 12.04 1.67 3.68
N VAL A 105 10.75 2.02 3.80
CA VAL A 105 10.20 2.57 5.05
C VAL A 105 10.14 1.48 6.13
N THR A 106 9.74 0.27 5.73
CA THR A 106 9.75 -0.93 6.60
C THR A 106 10.53 -2.04 5.92
N ILE A 107 11.01 -3.01 6.70
CA ILE A 107 11.68 -4.22 6.19
C ILE A 107 12.81 -3.88 5.21
N PRO A 108 13.96 -3.36 5.70
CA PRO A 108 15.16 -3.16 4.87
C PRO A 108 15.58 -4.44 4.14
N ASP A 109 16.26 -4.29 3.01
CA ASP A 109 16.78 -5.42 2.24
C ASP A 109 17.64 -6.36 3.11
N GLY A 110 17.41 -7.66 3.00
CA GLY A 110 18.10 -8.69 3.77
C GLY A 110 17.58 -8.91 5.19
N THR A 111 16.42 -8.33 5.56
CA THR A 111 15.81 -8.56 6.87
C THR A 111 15.58 -10.05 7.12
N PRO A 112 16.04 -10.60 8.28
CA PRO A 112 15.80 -11.99 8.63
C PRO A 112 14.33 -12.23 9.00
N MET A 113 13.79 -13.34 8.53
CA MET A 113 12.41 -13.79 8.79
C MET A 113 12.38 -15.24 9.19
N THR A 114 11.39 -15.61 9.99
CA THR A 114 11.10 -17.05 10.24
C THR A 114 10.21 -17.61 9.12
N PRO A 115 10.28 -18.94 8.86
CA PRO A 115 9.41 -19.59 7.88
C PRO A 115 7.93 -19.33 8.15
N GLY A 116 7.20 -18.85 7.13
CA GLY A 116 5.77 -18.52 7.21
C GLY A 116 5.43 -17.22 7.96
N GLN A 117 6.40 -16.42 8.35
CA GLN A 117 6.17 -15.14 9.04
C GLN A 117 5.42 -14.17 8.16
N GLU A 118 4.36 -13.55 8.69
CA GLU A 118 3.66 -12.45 8.03
C GLU A 118 4.37 -11.13 8.31
N PHE A 119 4.44 -10.26 7.29
CA PHE A 119 5.06 -8.94 7.42
C PHE A 119 4.46 -7.94 6.43
N VAL A 120 4.62 -6.66 6.72
CA VAL A 120 4.19 -5.56 5.85
C VAL A 120 5.41 -4.82 5.34
N LYS A 121 5.58 -4.80 4.02
CA LYS A 121 6.59 -3.98 3.36
C LYS A 121 5.95 -2.69 2.89
N THR A 122 6.55 -1.57 3.28
CA THR A 122 6.16 -0.22 2.87
C THR A 122 7.30 0.42 2.10
N TRP A 123 7.00 0.96 0.94
CA TRP A 123 7.93 1.74 0.13
C TRP A 123 7.48 3.18 0.03
N LYS A 124 8.45 4.10 -0.02
CA LYS A 124 8.23 5.50 -0.34
C LYS A 124 8.64 5.77 -1.78
N ILE A 125 7.68 6.21 -2.59
CA ILE A 125 7.86 6.53 -4.00
C ILE A 125 7.40 7.95 -4.30
N ARG A 126 7.92 8.54 -5.37
CA ARG A 126 7.58 9.90 -5.82
C ARG A 126 7.01 9.87 -7.23
N ASN A 127 5.93 10.60 -7.44
CA ASN A 127 5.38 10.82 -8.76
C ASN A 127 6.26 11.83 -9.52
N THR A 128 6.94 11.39 -10.58
CA THR A 128 7.76 12.23 -11.47
C THR A 128 7.11 12.45 -12.83
N GLY A 129 5.94 11.83 -13.05
CA GLY A 129 5.12 12.05 -14.23
C GLY A 129 4.35 13.37 -14.18
N ASN A 130 3.72 13.72 -15.29
CA ASN A 130 2.86 14.91 -15.40
C ASN A 130 1.42 14.64 -14.98
N CYS A 131 0.98 13.37 -14.94
CA CYS A 131 -0.34 12.98 -14.51
C CYS A 131 -0.37 12.68 -13.00
N ALA A 132 -1.44 13.11 -12.33
CA ALA A 132 -1.66 12.72 -10.95
C ALA A 132 -2.08 11.24 -10.88
N TRP A 133 -1.57 10.52 -9.88
CA TRP A 133 -2.03 9.17 -9.57
C TRP A 133 -3.25 9.26 -8.64
N GLY A 134 -4.21 8.38 -8.82
CA GLY A 134 -5.43 8.33 -8.03
C GLY A 134 -6.11 6.98 -8.18
N ASP A 135 -7.43 6.99 -8.34
CA ASP A 135 -8.22 5.77 -8.49
C ASP A 135 -7.73 4.91 -9.67
N GLY A 136 -7.56 3.61 -9.42
CA GLY A 136 -7.08 2.63 -10.38
C GLY A 136 -5.56 2.58 -10.58
N TYR A 137 -4.79 3.45 -9.91
CA TYR A 137 -3.34 3.28 -9.80
C TYR A 137 -3.02 2.33 -8.65
N GLU A 138 -2.20 1.34 -8.92
CA GLU A 138 -1.84 0.32 -7.92
C GLU A 138 -0.41 -0.18 -8.08
N LEU A 139 0.16 -0.68 -7.00
CA LEU A 139 1.41 -1.40 -7.02
C LEU A 139 1.13 -2.88 -7.26
N THR A 140 1.65 -3.44 -8.35
CA THR A 140 1.39 -4.83 -8.77
C THR A 140 2.66 -5.67 -8.77
N TYR A 141 2.51 -6.98 -8.56
CA TYR A 141 3.61 -7.93 -8.67
C TYR A 141 4.15 -7.97 -10.11
N SER A 142 5.48 -7.93 -10.24
CA SER A 142 6.17 -7.96 -11.52
C SER A 142 6.90 -9.29 -11.74
N TYR A 143 7.85 -9.65 -10.85
CA TYR A 143 8.59 -10.91 -10.95
C TYR A 143 9.27 -11.30 -9.63
N GLY A 144 9.85 -12.50 -9.57
CA GLY A 144 10.53 -13.06 -8.40
C GLY A 144 9.62 -13.96 -7.58
N GLU A 145 9.84 -14.05 -6.27
CA GLU A 145 8.99 -14.82 -5.36
C GLU A 145 7.83 -13.95 -4.87
N LYS A 146 6.59 -14.33 -5.20
CA LYS A 146 5.42 -13.50 -4.89
C LYS A 146 5.15 -13.34 -3.40
N MET A 147 5.54 -14.30 -2.58
CA MET A 147 5.39 -14.28 -1.12
C MET A 147 3.95 -13.95 -0.67
N ASN A 148 2.95 -14.49 -1.36
CA ASN A 148 1.52 -14.24 -1.13
C ASN A 148 1.07 -12.77 -1.26
N GLY A 149 1.93 -11.86 -1.76
CA GLY A 149 1.61 -10.45 -1.94
C GLY A 149 0.41 -10.23 -2.87
N GLN A 150 -0.42 -9.24 -2.54
CA GLN A 150 -1.58 -8.84 -3.35
C GLN A 150 -1.37 -7.41 -3.88
N PRO A 151 -1.95 -7.05 -5.04
CA PRO A 151 -1.91 -5.69 -5.54
C PRO A 151 -2.37 -4.69 -4.47
N ALA A 152 -1.69 -3.54 -4.40
CA ALA A 152 -1.97 -2.50 -3.43
C ALA A 152 -2.36 -1.18 -4.14
N PRO A 153 -3.61 -0.73 -4.03
CA PRO A 153 -4.02 0.56 -4.59
C PRO A 153 -3.33 1.71 -3.86
N ILE A 154 -3.08 2.81 -4.58
CA ILE A 154 -2.49 4.02 -3.99
C ILE A 154 -3.43 4.68 -2.96
N GLY A 155 -4.76 4.57 -3.14
CA GLY A 155 -5.77 4.97 -2.16
C GLY A 155 -5.88 6.49 -1.89
N GLN A 156 -5.07 7.31 -2.55
CA GLN A 156 -5.09 8.78 -2.43
C GLN A 156 -4.63 9.45 -3.72
N LEU A 157 -4.95 10.74 -3.86
CA LEU A 157 -4.45 11.54 -4.99
C LEU A 157 -2.98 11.93 -4.74
N VAL A 158 -2.09 11.63 -5.68
CA VAL A 158 -0.66 11.96 -5.64
C VAL A 158 -0.31 12.80 -6.85
N SER A 159 -0.25 14.11 -6.68
CA SER A 159 0.08 15.05 -7.76
C SER A 159 1.54 14.90 -8.19
N SER A 160 1.87 15.41 -9.38
CA SER A 160 3.26 15.49 -9.85
C SER A 160 4.18 16.11 -8.79
N GLY A 161 5.32 15.49 -8.55
CA GLY A 161 6.30 15.90 -7.55
C GLY A 161 6.03 15.46 -6.12
N GLN A 162 4.86 14.92 -5.79
CA GLN A 162 4.53 14.44 -4.45
C GLN A 162 5.06 13.03 -4.19
N GLU A 163 5.30 12.73 -2.92
CA GLU A 163 5.68 11.41 -2.41
C GLU A 163 4.47 10.71 -1.80
N VAL A 164 4.48 9.39 -1.88
CA VAL A 164 3.48 8.52 -1.26
C VAL A 164 4.16 7.28 -0.69
N GLU A 165 3.61 6.77 0.40
CA GLU A 165 3.96 5.46 0.93
C GLU A 165 2.91 4.44 0.48
N VAL A 166 3.39 3.30 -0.04
CA VAL A 166 2.53 2.20 -0.47
C VAL A 166 2.98 0.92 0.22
N SER A 167 2.01 0.14 0.71
CA SER A 167 2.28 -1.04 1.53
C SER A 167 1.67 -2.30 0.92
N VAL A 168 2.40 -3.40 1.01
CA VAL A 168 1.94 -4.74 0.62
C VAL A 168 2.15 -5.69 1.80
N ASN A 169 1.14 -6.52 2.05
CA ASN A 169 1.23 -7.60 3.02
C ASN A 169 1.85 -8.83 2.37
N PHE A 170 2.81 -9.45 3.04
CA PHE A 170 3.54 -10.61 2.58
C PHE A 170 3.52 -11.74 3.61
N THR A 171 3.81 -12.95 3.12
CA THR A 171 4.10 -14.12 3.96
C THR A 171 5.44 -14.69 3.52
N ALA A 172 6.41 -14.78 4.43
CA ALA A 172 7.71 -15.38 4.14
C ALA A 172 7.54 -16.85 3.70
N PRO A 173 8.30 -17.31 2.70
CA PRO A 173 8.30 -18.72 2.32
C PRO A 173 8.64 -19.64 3.49
N THR A 174 8.18 -20.89 3.42
CA THR A 174 8.51 -21.91 4.45
C THR A 174 9.90 -22.52 4.25
N LYS A 175 10.51 -22.30 3.09
CA LYS A 175 11.85 -22.76 2.75
C LYS A 175 12.89 -21.73 3.21
N VAL A 176 13.98 -22.22 3.82
CA VAL A 176 15.14 -21.39 4.19
C VAL A 176 15.87 -20.91 2.94
N GLY A 177 16.32 -19.65 2.93
CA GLY A 177 17.04 -19.04 1.82
C GLY A 177 16.79 -17.56 1.64
N GLU A 178 17.37 -16.97 0.60
CA GLU A 178 17.15 -15.59 0.20
C GLU A 178 15.99 -15.52 -0.81
N PHE A 179 15.07 -14.58 -0.60
CA PHE A 179 13.92 -14.36 -1.46
C PHE A 179 13.80 -12.90 -1.85
N THR A 180 13.51 -12.68 -3.13
CA THR A 180 13.29 -11.34 -3.68
C THR A 180 11.99 -11.30 -4.45
N SER A 181 11.17 -10.29 -4.19
CA SER A 181 9.95 -9.99 -4.93
C SER A 181 10.04 -8.60 -5.53
N ALA A 182 9.73 -8.48 -6.81
CA ALA A 182 9.73 -7.22 -7.55
C ALA A 182 8.30 -6.75 -7.80
N TRP A 183 8.07 -5.47 -7.59
CA TRP A 183 6.78 -4.81 -7.70
C TRP A 183 6.89 -3.56 -8.57
N GLN A 184 5.86 -3.25 -9.34
CA GLN A 184 5.86 -2.11 -10.26
C GLN A 184 4.51 -1.42 -10.23
N MET A 185 4.52 -0.09 -10.38
CA MET A 185 3.29 0.68 -10.50
C MET A 185 2.58 0.39 -11.82
N THR A 186 1.26 0.27 -11.76
CA THR A 186 0.35 0.14 -12.92
C THR A 186 -0.66 1.27 -12.92
N ASN A 187 -0.97 1.78 -14.09
CA ASN A 187 -2.02 2.78 -14.27
C ASN A 187 -3.42 2.12 -14.41
N PRO A 188 -4.52 2.91 -14.45
CA PRO A 188 -5.89 2.37 -14.56
C PRO A 188 -6.17 1.52 -15.81
N ARG A 189 -5.27 1.54 -16.79
CA ARG A 189 -5.35 0.70 -18.00
C ARG A 189 -4.58 -0.62 -17.86
N GLY A 190 -4.00 -0.88 -16.67
CA GLY A 190 -3.16 -2.05 -16.43
C GLY A 190 -1.77 -1.97 -17.07
N ILE A 191 -1.32 -0.77 -17.48
CA ILE A 191 -0.01 -0.58 -18.10
C ILE A 191 1.01 -0.30 -17.00
N PRO A 192 2.06 -1.15 -16.85
CA PRO A 192 3.12 -0.92 -15.88
C PRO A 192 3.99 0.26 -16.30
N PHE A 193 4.46 1.05 -15.31
CA PHE A 193 5.31 2.20 -15.55
C PHE A 193 6.35 2.38 -14.43
N GLY A 194 7.36 3.20 -14.72
CA GLY A 194 8.46 3.47 -13.81
C GLY A 194 9.37 2.24 -13.57
N LYS A 195 10.27 2.37 -12.62
CA LYS A 195 11.19 1.29 -12.23
C LYS A 195 10.53 0.38 -11.19
N ALA A 196 10.85 -0.91 -11.25
CA ALA A 196 10.44 -1.85 -10.20
C ALA A 196 11.13 -1.53 -8.87
N ILE A 197 10.39 -1.71 -7.77
CA ILE A 197 10.88 -1.68 -6.40
C ILE A 197 10.88 -3.10 -5.84
N PHE A 198 11.66 -3.34 -4.79
CA PHE A 198 11.94 -4.69 -4.33
C PHE A 198 11.65 -4.86 -2.84
N VAL A 199 11.33 -6.07 -2.46
CA VAL A 199 11.49 -6.55 -1.09
C VAL A 199 12.43 -7.76 -1.13
N LYS A 200 13.46 -7.75 -0.27
CA LYS A 200 14.43 -8.84 -0.13
C LYS A 200 14.47 -9.28 1.32
N ILE A 201 14.31 -10.57 1.56
CA ILE A 201 14.34 -11.15 2.89
C ILE A 201 15.25 -12.39 2.92
N VAL A 202 15.69 -12.75 4.12
CA VAL A 202 16.43 -13.99 4.39
C VAL A 202 15.61 -14.83 5.36
N VAL A 203 15.10 -15.97 4.89
CA VAL A 203 14.37 -16.92 5.76
C VAL A 203 15.36 -17.86 6.43
N GLN A 204 15.36 -17.93 7.77
CA GLN A 204 16.28 -18.72 8.58
C GLN A 204 15.63 -19.31 9.84
#